data_e7bdcd7c1953de45f22ef76ed0e06678
#
_entry.id   e7bdcd7c1953de45f22ef76ed0e06678
#
_cell.length_a   1.000
_cell.length_b   1.000
_cell.length_c   1.000
_cell.angle_alpha   90.00
_cell.angle_beta   90.00
_cell.angle_gamma   90.00
#
_symmetry.space_group_name_H-M   'P 1'
#
loop_
_entity.id
_entity.type
_entity.pdbx_description
1 polymer ?
#
loop_
_entity_poly.entity_id
_entity_poly.type
_entity_poly.pdbx_seq_one_letter_code
_entity_poly.pdbx_strand_id
1 'polypeptide(L)'
;MSYNVGNFSKYLPFNDNIDMIASMIKESEADVVALNEIDSLTQRLPYDELSLLTKALGGWQWHFGRAMPYQGGAYGEGCIVPGKVKILKRYTVALPQDEGAEPRAIAVIETDKYVIGASHLDHVSPVARLAQAKVVNAWAQENYFKCKKPVFYCGDMNASPESEVIETLRKSWDLLSETENTFSSRDPRVCIDYIFHYKMSAPVKKVSAHTMTEFHKGDVTQASDHLPVFVDVRL
;
A
#
# COMPACT_ATOMS: atom_id res chain seq x y z
N MET A 1 -6.70 -3.50 3.32
CA MET A 1 -5.38 -4.02 3.77
C MET A 1 -4.27 -3.20 3.14
N SER A 2 -3.19 -2.94 3.87
CA SER A 2 -1.92 -2.38 3.37
C SER A 2 -0.80 -3.35 3.69
N TYR A 3 0.06 -3.67 2.74
CA TYR A 3 1.13 -4.64 2.94
C TYR A 3 2.36 -4.36 2.05
N ASN A 4 3.50 -4.10 2.67
CA ASN A 4 4.79 -4.14 2.00
C ASN A 4 5.22 -5.61 1.88
N VAL A 5 5.31 -6.13 0.66
CA VAL A 5 5.52 -7.57 0.38
C VAL A 5 6.98 -7.92 0.04
N GLY A 6 7.90 -6.93 0.06
CA GLY A 6 9.31 -7.16 -0.19
C GLY A 6 9.57 -7.92 -1.48
N ASN A 7 8.95 -7.53 -2.60
CA ASN A 7 8.96 -8.20 -3.91
C ASN A 7 8.71 -9.72 -3.84
N PHE A 8 7.90 -10.17 -2.89
CA PHE A 8 7.57 -11.59 -2.65
C PHE A 8 8.77 -12.52 -2.51
N SER A 9 9.97 -12.01 -2.28
CA SER A 9 11.19 -12.84 -2.25
C SER A 9 12.15 -12.50 -1.10
N LYS A 10 11.63 -11.83 -0.05
CA LYS A 10 12.47 -11.39 1.08
C LYS A 10 13.10 -12.55 1.84
N TYR A 11 12.33 -13.57 2.15
CA TYR A 11 12.79 -14.71 2.98
C TYR A 11 12.50 -16.07 2.36
N LEU A 12 11.57 -16.16 1.42
CA LEU A 12 11.19 -17.38 0.72
C LEU A 12 11.39 -17.22 -0.78
N PRO A 13 11.55 -18.33 -1.53
CA PRO A 13 11.48 -18.30 -2.99
C PRO A 13 10.17 -17.66 -3.46
N PHE A 14 10.24 -16.86 -4.50
CA PHE A 14 9.12 -16.10 -5.04
C PHE A 14 7.83 -16.92 -5.23
N ASN A 15 7.94 -18.08 -5.88
CA ASN A 15 6.76 -18.91 -6.18
C ASN A 15 6.04 -19.41 -4.92
N ASP A 16 6.80 -19.81 -3.91
CA ASP A 16 6.23 -20.30 -2.64
C ASP A 16 5.58 -19.15 -1.87
N ASN A 17 6.23 -17.98 -1.89
CA ASN A 17 5.78 -16.82 -1.13
C ASN A 17 4.56 -16.15 -1.75
N ILE A 18 4.48 -16.02 -3.06
CA ILE A 18 3.32 -15.40 -3.71
C ILE A 18 2.03 -16.18 -3.46
N ASP A 19 2.09 -17.52 -3.47
CA ASP A 19 0.95 -18.39 -3.16
C ASP A 19 0.57 -18.30 -1.68
N MET A 20 1.55 -18.21 -0.79
CA MET A 20 1.33 -18.01 0.65
C MET A 20 0.66 -16.66 0.91
N ILE A 21 1.18 -15.55 0.37
CA ILE A 21 0.59 -14.22 0.53
C ILE A 21 -0.82 -14.16 -0.09
N ALA A 22 -1.05 -14.79 -1.24
CA ALA A 22 -2.39 -14.92 -1.81
C ALA A 22 -3.36 -15.65 -0.87
N SER A 23 -2.87 -16.68 -0.16
CA SER A 23 -3.68 -17.42 0.82
C SER A 23 -3.99 -16.58 2.06
N MET A 24 -3.02 -15.78 2.53
CA MET A 24 -3.20 -14.82 3.64
C MET A 24 -4.21 -13.73 3.27
N ILE A 25 -4.12 -13.16 2.07
CA ILE A 25 -5.09 -12.16 1.57
C ILE A 25 -6.49 -12.76 1.49
N LYS A 26 -6.65 -13.99 1.02
CA LYS A 26 -7.96 -14.68 1.02
C LYS A 26 -8.50 -14.92 2.42
N GLU A 27 -7.64 -15.31 3.36
CA GLU A 27 -8.02 -15.54 4.75
C GLU A 27 -8.48 -14.25 5.45
N SER A 28 -7.83 -13.12 5.14
CA SER A 28 -8.20 -11.82 5.71
C SER A 28 -9.53 -11.27 5.21
N GLU A 29 -10.11 -11.85 4.15
CA GLU A 29 -11.35 -11.38 3.50
C GLU A 29 -11.27 -9.90 3.04
N ALA A 30 -10.07 -9.39 2.76
CA ALA A 30 -9.88 -8.02 2.33
C ALA A 30 -10.61 -7.72 1.02
N ASP A 31 -11.38 -6.61 0.97
CA ASP A 31 -12.05 -6.12 -0.24
C ASP A 31 -11.14 -5.30 -1.15
N VAL A 32 -9.99 -4.85 -0.65
CA VAL A 32 -8.98 -4.08 -1.38
C VAL A 32 -7.63 -4.20 -0.68
N VAL A 33 -6.54 -4.30 -1.46
CA VAL A 33 -5.18 -4.36 -0.92
C VAL A 33 -4.30 -3.33 -1.62
N ALA A 34 -3.62 -2.50 -0.81
CA ALA A 34 -2.51 -1.66 -1.21
C ALA A 34 -1.21 -2.43 -0.95
N LEU A 35 -0.33 -2.49 -1.93
CA LEU A 35 0.90 -3.27 -1.91
C LEU A 35 2.11 -2.37 -2.18
N ASN A 36 3.19 -2.58 -1.45
CA ASN A 36 4.47 -1.91 -1.67
C ASN A 36 5.55 -2.91 -2.06
N GLU A 37 6.59 -2.38 -2.70
CA GLU A 37 7.75 -3.13 -3.19
C GLU A 37 7.38 -4.19 -4.23
N ILE A 38 6.77 -3.75 -5.32
CA ILE A 38 6.36 -4.59 -6.44
C ILE A 38 7.33 -4.46 -7.60
N ASP A 39 7.78 -5.61 -8.11
CA ASP A 39 8.55 -5.71 -9.36
C ASP A 39 7.62 -6.03 -10.55
N SER A 40 7.99 -5.51 -11.71
CA SER A 40 7.40 -5.90 -12.98
C SER A 40 8.51 -6.15 -14.00
N LEU A 41 8.70 -7.42 -14.40
CA LEU A 41 9.65 -7.86 -15.43
C LEU A 41 11.10 -7.42 -15.20
N THR A 42 11.57 -7.44 -13.95
CA THR A 42 12.96 -7.12 -13.60
C THR A 42 13.89 -8.32 -13.82
N GLN A 43 15.22 -8.09 -13.87
CA GLN A 43 16.18 -9.19 -13.98
C GLN A 43 16.20 -10.10 -12.75
N ARG A 44 15.93 -9.56 -11.54
CA ARG A 44 15.85 -10.37 -10.31
C ARG A 44 14.57 -11.21 -10.27
N LEU A 45 13.47 -10.71 -10.87
CA LEU A 45 12.18 -11.38 -10.97
C LEU A 45 11.56 -11.12 -12.35
N PRO A 46 11.74 -12.04 -13.31
CA PRO A 46 11.30 -11.84 -14.70
C PRO A 46 9.78 -12.09 -14.87
N TYR A 47 8.99 -11.72 -13.88
CA TYR A 47 7.54 -11.87 -13.82
C TYR A 47 6.87 -10.52 -13.58
N ASP A 48 5.60 -10.44 -13.95
CA ASP A 48 4.70 -9.38 -13.49
C ASP A 48 4.03 -9.86 -12.20
N GLU A 49 4.52 -9.38 -11.05
CA GLU A 49 4.12 -9.87 -9.73
C GLU A 49 2.63 -9.67 -9.46
N LEU A 50 2.07 -8.50 -9.82
CA LEU A 50 0.63 -8.25 -9.62
C LEU A 50 -0.23 -9.15 -10.49
N SER A 51 0.19 -9.44 -11.72
CA SER A 51 -0.52 -10.36 -12.60
C SER A 51 -0.58 -11.77 -12.00
N LEU A 52 0.54 -12.27 -11.45
CA LEU A 52 0.58 -13.59 -10.84
C LEU A 52 -0.21 -13.63 -9.52
N LEU A 53 -0.05 -12.64 -8.65
CA LEU A 53 -0.81 -12.54 -7.40
C LEU A 53 -2.31 -12.52 -7.65
N THR A 54 -2.77 -11.65 -8.57
CA THR A 54 -4.20 -11.51 -8.85
C THR A 54 -4.80 -12.73 -9.53
N LYS A 55 -4.00 -13.47 -10.31
CA LYS A 55 -4.38 -14.79 -10.81
C LYS A 55 -4.54 -15.81 -9.68
N ALA A 56 -3.59 -15.88 -8.75
CA ALA A 56 -3.65 -16.73 -7.57
C ALA A 56 -4.86 -16.40 -6.66
N LEU A 57 -5.27 -15.11 -6.62
CA LEU A 57 -6.47 -14.64 -5.92
C LEU A 57 -7.79 -14.99 -6.64
N GLY A 58 -7.75 -15.59 -7.82
CA GLY A 58 -8.94 -15.99 -8.55
C GLY A 58 -9.48 -14.92 -9.52
N GLY A 59 -8.59 -14.13 -10.11
CA GLY A 59 -8.92 -13.16 -11.15
C GLY A 59 -9.27 -11.77 -10.60
N TRP A 60 -8.53 -11.34 -9.59
CA TRP A 60 -8.60 -9.94 -9.15
C TRP A 60 -8.07 -9.00 -10.23
N GLN A 61 -8.45 -7.73 -10.14
CA GLN A 61 -7.97 -6.65 -11.00
C GLN A 61 -6.91 -5.85 -10.27
N TRP A 62 -6.00 -5.22 -11.01
CA TRP A 62 -4.87 -4.50 -10.44
C TRP A 62 -4.50 -3.24 -11.21
N HIS A 63 -3.75 -2.37 -10.56
CA HIS A 63 -2.98 -1.28 -11.16
C HIS A 63 -1.58 -1.28 -10.56
N PHE A 64 -0.57 -1.25 -11.45
CA PHE A 64 0.82 -1.07 -11.09
C PHE A 64 1.21 0.40 -11.26
N GLY A 65 1.56 1.05 -10.16
CA GLY A 65 2.09 2.41 -10.13
C GLY A 65 3.60 2.39 -10.25
N ARG A 66 4.12 2.46 -11.48
CA ARG A 66 5.55 2.49 -11.72
C ARG A 66 6.17 3.72 -11.06
N ALA A 67 7.07 3.52 -10.08
CA ALA A 67 7.88 4.57 -9.49
C ALA A 67 9.15 4.81 -10.31
N MET A 68 9.85 3.75 -10.71
CA MET A 68 11.11 3.86 -11.45
C MET A 68 11.36 2.69 -12.41
N PRO A 69 12.22 2.87 -13.44
CA PRO A 69 12.83 1.74 -14.14
C PRO A 69 13.80 1.02 -13.19
N TYR A 70 13.78 -0.31 -13.19
CA TYR A 70 14.63 -1.10 -12.34
C TYR A 70 15.04 -2.40 -13.03
N GLN A 71 16.36 -2.67 -13.12
CA GLN A 71 16.93 -3.91 -13.66
C GLN A 71 16.27 -4.40 -14.96
N GLY A 72 16.05 -3.52 -15.92
CA GLY A 72 15.44 -3.85 -17.22
C GLY A 72 13.91 -3.86 -17.23
N GLY A 73 13.27 -3.88 -16.07
CA GLY A 73 11.83 -3.78 -15.88
C GLY A 73 11.44 -2.51 -15.12
N ALA A 74 10.56 -2.66 -14.14
CA ALA A 74 10.07 -1.57 -13.31
C ALA A 74 9.87 -1.99 -11.85
N TYR A 75 9.95 -1.01 -10.94
CA TYR A 75 9.65 -1.14 -9.51
C TYR A 75 8.66 -0.06 -9.11
N GLY A 76 7.77 -0.40 -8.17
CA GLY A 76 6.75 0.54 -7.70
C GLY A 76 5.73 -0.08 -6.75
N GLU A 77 4.50 0.41 -6.85
CA GLU A 77 3.42 0.11 -5.92
C GLU A 77 2.27 -0.58 -6.64
N GLY A 78 1.42 -1.27 -5.88
CA GLY A 78 0.25 -1.95 -6.41
C GLY A 78 -1.03 -1.63 -5.66
N CYS A 79 -2.14 -1.51 -6.39
CA CYS A 79 -3.47 -1.63 -5.83
C CYS A 79 -4.18 -2.82 -6.48
N ILE A 80 -4.80 -3.67 -5.68
CA ILE A 80 -5.58 -4.81 -6.19
C ILE A 80 -6.99 -4.82 -5.60
N VAL A 81 -7.96 -5.21 -6.41
CA VAL A 81 -9.38 -5.30 -6.04
C VAL A 81 -10.01 -6.57 -6.64
N PRO A 82 -11.05 -7.17 -6.01
CA PRO A 82 -11.75 -8.31 -6.56
C PRO A 82 -12.24 -8.09 -8.00
N GLY A 83 -12.26 -9.14 -8.81
CA GLY A 83 -12.65 -9.07 -10.22
C GLY A 83 -14.05 -8.49 -10.50
N LYS A 84 -14.96 -8.61 -9.53
CA LYS A 84 -16.33 -8.05 -9.59
C LYS A 84 -16.42 -6.54 -9.37
N VAL A 85 -15.34 -5.88 -8.89
CA VAL A 85 -15.33 -4.44 -8.60
C VAL A 85 -15.29 -3.66 -9.90
N LYS A 86 -16.19 -2.69 -10.05
CA LYS A 86 -16.20 -1.79 -11.21
C LYS A 86 -15.15 -0.71 -11.06
N ILE A 87 -14.06 -0.82 -11.80
CA ILE A 87 -13.02 0.21 -11.87
C ILE A 87 -13.44 1.27 -12.89
N LEU A 88 -13.35 2.53 -12.49
CA LEU A 88 -13.62 3.69 -13.34
C LEU A 88 -12.31 4.27 -13.91
N LYS A 89 -11.23 4.28 -13.10
CA LYS A 89 -9.95 4.87 -13.50
C LYS A 89 -8.79 4.16 -12.81
N ARG A 90 -7.67 4.08 -13.53
CA ARG A 90 -6.34 3.69 -13.00
C ARG A 90 -5.34 4.75 -13.42
N TYR A 91 -4.50 5.20 -12.51
CA TYR A 91 -3.43 6.14 -12.84
C TYR A 91 -2.35 6.16 -11.76
N THR A 92 -1.22 6.75 -12.11
CA THR A 92 -0.05 6.87 -11.23
C THR A 92 0.29 8.35 -11.07
N VAL A 93 0.60 8.75 -9.83
CA VAL A 93 1.07 10.10 -9.49
C VAL A 93 2.54 9.99 -9.08
N ALA A 94 3.43 10.67 -9.80
CA ALA A 94 4.83 10.75 -9.40
C ALA A 94 4.97 11.60 -8.14
N LEU A 95 5.81 11.15 -7.20
CA LEU A 95 6.18 11.91 -6.02
C LEU A 95 7.57 12.54 -6.21
N PRO A 96 7.87 13.68 -5.56
CA PRO A 96 9.18 14.31 -5.67
C PRO A 96 10.25 13.38 -5.09
N GLN A 97 11.39 13.29 -5.76
CA GLN A 97 12.55 12.56 -5.26
C GLN A 97 13.44 13.49 -4.41
N ASP A 98 13.67 14.74 -4.88
CA ASP A 98 14.53 15.73 -4.24
C ASP A 98 15.87 15.09 -3.75
N GLU A 99 16.09 15.07 -2.43
CA GLU A 99 17.24 14.43 -1.78
C GLU A 99 17.00 12.93 -1.47
N GLY A 100 15.89 12.36 -1.94
CA GLY A 100 15.53 10.96 -1.71
C GLY A 100 16.40 9.98 -2.47
N ALA A 101 16.45 8.74 -1.96
CA ALA A 101 17.23 7.67 -2.55
C ALA A 101 16.67 7.21 -3.89
N GLU A 102 15.33 7.16 -4.01
CA GLU A 102 14.64 6.54 -5.14
C GLU A 102 13.41 7.35 -5.56
N PRO A 103 13.04 7.37 -6.86
CA PRO A 103 11.75 7.86 -7.29
C PRO A 103 10.61 7.08 -6.62
N ARG A 104 9.56 7.80 -6.19
CA ARG A 104 8.37 7.25 -5.55
C ARG A 104 7.11 7.66 -6.29
N ALA A 105 6.03 6.91 -6.11
CA ALA A 105 4.77 7.16 -6.78
C ALA A 105 3.57 6.77 -5.90
N ILE A 106 2.37 7.20 -6.31
CA ILE A 106 1.10 6.70 -5.80
C ILE A 106 0.44 5.90 -6.92
N ALA A 107 0.20 4.60 -6.70
CA ALA A 107 -0.67 3.80 -7.55
C ALA A 107 -2.12 4.05 -7.15
N VAL A 108 -2.99 4.43 -8.09
CA VAL A 108 -4.38 4.78 -7.78
C VAL A 108 -5.37 3.94 -8.57
N ILE A 109 -6.33 3.35 -7.86
CA ILE A 109 -7.56 2.79 -8.45
C ILE A 109 -8.76 3.61 -7.95
N GLU A 110 -9.54 4.13 -8.88
CA GLU A 110 -10.85 4.71 -8.61
C GLU A 110 -11.94 3.73 -9.04
N THR A 111 -12.80 3.36 -8.10
CA THR A 111 -13.96 2.48 -8.34
C THR A 111 -15.26 3.28 -8.34
N ASP A 112 -16.36 2.62 -8.56
CA ASP A 112 -17.70 3.23 -8.38
C ASP A 112 -18.04 3.50 -6.91
N LYS A 113 -17.37 2.87 -5.95
CA LYS A 113 -17.68 2.96 -4.52
C LYS A 113 -16.63 3.71 -3.68
N TYR A 114 -15.34 3.61 -4.03
CA TYR A 114 -14.23 4.21 -3.28
C TYR A 114 -13.04 4.51 -4.19
N VAL A 115 -12.08 5.25 -3.66
CA VAL A 115 -10.75 5.46 -4.26
C VAL A 115 -9.69 4.90 -3.31
N ILE A 116 -8.68 4.24 -3.86
CA ILE A 116 -7.53 3.75 -3.12
C ILE A 116 -6.24 4.23 -3.77
N GLY A 117 -5.34 4.79 -2.98
CA GLY A 117 -3.96 5.12 -3.35
C GLY A 117 -2.98 4.30 -2.53
N ALA A 118 -2.01 3.66 -3.17
CA ALA A 118 -0.90 2.94 -2.53
C ALA A 118 0.41 3.67 -2.80
N SER A 119 1.23 3.87 -1.78
CA SER A 119 2.52 4.56 -1.90
C SER A 119 3.54 4.00 -0.92
N HIS A 120 4.82 4.10 -1.29
CA HIS A 120 5.96 3.83 -0.43
C HIS A 120 6.82 5.09 -0.41
N LEU A 121 6.89 5.80 0.73
CA LEU A 121 7.66 7.02 0.82
C LEU A 121 9.16 6.73 0.92
N ASP A 122 9.99 7.74 0.69
CA ASP A 122 11.45 7.59 0.69
C ASP A 122 11.97 7.02 2.02
N HIS A 123 12.89 6.05 1.96
CA HIS A 123 13.40 5.37 3.15
C HIS A 123 14.65 6.05 3.76
N VAL A 124 15.29 6.97 3.04
CA VAL A 124 16.54 7.61 3.48
C VAL A 124 16.31 9.03 3.99
N SER A 125 15.71 9.90 3.16
CA SER A 125 15.64 11.32 3.43
C SER A 125 14.31 11.73 4.11
N PRO A 126 14.34 12.24 5.35
CA PRO A 126 13.14 12.82 5.97
C PRO A 126 12.63 14.07 5.24
N VAL A 127 13.52 14.82 4.57
CA VAL A 127 13.15 15.98 3.75
C VAL A 127 12.34 15.54 2.53
N ALA A 128 12.79 14.51 1.82
CA ALA A 128 12.06 13.93 0.69
C ALA A 128 10.70 13.36 1.14
N ARG A 129 10.65 12.61 2.25
CA ARG A 129 9.38 12.11 2.82
C ARG A 129 8.39 13.24 3.10
N LEU A 130 8.85 14.33 3.69
CA LEU A 130 7.99 15.47 4.01
C LEU A 130 7.46 16.16 2.74
N ALA A 131 8.31 16.33 1.71
CA ALA A 131 7.89 16.84 0.41
C ALA A 131 6.85 15.91 -0.25
N GLN A 132 7.07 14.60 -0.21
CA GLN A 132 6.14 13.59 -0.70
C GLN A 132 4.79 13.64 0.03
N ALA A 133 4.78 13.73 1.36
CA ALA A 133 3.55 13.87 2.14
C ALA A 133 2.74 15.14 1.78
N LYS A 134 3.42 16.25 1.51
CA LYS A 134 2.76 17.49 1.02
C LYS A 134 2.10 17.28 -0.35
N VAL A 135 2.78 16.56 -1.27
CA VAL A 135 2.21 16.24 -2.59
C VAL A 135 1.01 15.28 -2.46
N VAL A 136 1.06 14.30 -1.55
CA VAL A 136 -0.09 13.43 -1.23
C VAL A 136 -1.30 14.25 -0.77
N ASN A 137 -1.10 15.23 0.12
CA ASN A 137 -2.17 16.13 0.57
C ASN A 137 -2.72 16.98 -0.58
N ALA A 138 -1.85 17.53 -1.43
CA ALA A 138 -2.26 18.32 -2.60
C ALA A 138 -3.03 17.45 -3.61
N TRP A 139 -2.54 16.24 -3.91
CA TRP A 139 -3.23 15.29 -4.78
C TRP A 139 -4.66 15.02 -4.33
N ALA A 140 -4.87 14.76 -3.03
CA ALA A 140 -6.20 14.52 -2.50
C ALA A 140 -7.09 15.77 -2.59
N GLN A 141 -6.55 16.94 -2.27
CA GLN A 141 -7.25 18.22 -2.33
C GLN A 141 -7.67 18.59 -3.76
N GLU A 142 -6.79 18.40 -4.73
CA GLU A 142 -7.04 18.76 -6.13
C GLU A 142 -8.03 17.83 -6.82
N ASN A 143 -7.99 16.54 -6.50
CA ASN A 143 -8.76 15.53 -7.22
C ASN A 143 -10.03 15.08 -6.49
N TYR A 144 -10.07 15.20 -5.15
CA TYR A 144 -11.10 14.54 -4.34
C TYR A 144 -11.75 15.43 -3.28
N PHE A 145 -11.55 16.75 -3.34
CA PHE A 145 -12.23 17.68 -2.45
C PHE A 145 -13.75 17.57 -2.61
N LYS A 146 -14.46 17.27 -1.50
CA LYS A 146 -15.90 16.98 -1.46
C LYS A 146 -16.34 15.81 -2.34
N CYS A 147 -15.42 14.85 -2.58
CA CYS A 147 -15.77 13.61 -3.28
C CYS A 147 -16.88 12.87 -2.54
N LYS A 148 -17.87 12.37 -3.29
CA LYS A 148 -19.00 11.61 -2.74
C LYS A 148 -18.68 10.13 -2.49
N LYS A 149 -17.44 9.71 -2.77
CA LYS A 149 -16.90 8.39 -2.45
C LYS A 149 -15.79 8.57 -1.42
N PRO A 150 -15.61 7.64 -0.46
CA PRO A 150 -14.47 7.68 0.43
C PRO A 150 -13.17 7.48 -0.35
N VAL A 151 -12.13 8.17 0.10
CA VAL A 151 -10.78 8.12 -0.48
C VAL A 151 -9.81 7.62 0.58
N PHE A 152 -9.10 6.54 0.26
CA PHE A 152 -8.11 5.92 1.13
C PHE A 152 -6.70 6.13 0.56
N TYR A 153 -5.74 6.27 1.46
CA TYR A 153 -4.32 6.32 1.17
C TYR A 153 -3.60 5.39 2.11
N CYS A 154 -2.79 4.48 1.55
CA CYS A 154 -2.19 3.39 2.30
C CYS A 154 -0.73 3.20 1.89
N GLY A 155 0.03 2.55 2.76
CA GLY A 155 1.36 2.06 2.43
C GLY A 155 2.38 2.26 3.53
N ASP A 156 3.63 1.99 3.16
CA ASP A 156 4.82 2.20 3.98
C ASP A 156 5.25 3.67 3.88
N MET A 157 5.08 4.41 4.97
CA MET A 157 5.45 5.82 5.03
C MET A 157 6.90 6.04 5.46
N ASN A 158 7.64 4.99 5.84
CA ASN A 158 9.00 5.08 6.38
C ASN A 158 9.15 6.14 7.49
N ALA A 159 8.11 6.31 8.29
CA ALA A 159 7.99 7.40 9.24
C ALA A 159 7.19 6.93 10.47
N SER A 160 7.68 7.20 11.68
CA SER A 160 6.99 6.87 12.92
C SER A 160 5.74 7.74 13.15
N PRO A 161 4.80 7.30 14.00
CA PRO A 161 3.54 8.02 14.26
C PRO A 161 3.70 9.47 14.73
N GLU A 162 4.81 9.77 15.41
CA GLU A 162 5.13 11.08 15.99
C GLU A 162 5.93 11.98 15.04
N SER A 163 6.27 11.48 13.83
CA SER A 163 7.07 12.22 12.87
C SER A 163 6.31 13.37 12.22
N GLU A 164 7.03 14.41 11.78
CA GLU A 164 6.47 15.54 11.03
C GLU A 164 5.77 15.08 9.74
N VAL A 165 6.20 13.97 9.15
CA VAL A 165 5.58 13.35 7.97
C VAL A 165 4.15 12.91 8.28
N ILE A 166 3.97 12.12 9.33
CA ILE A 166 2.64 11.64 9.75
C ILE A 166 1.78 12.80 10.26
N GLU A 167 2.36 13.75 11.00
CA GLU A 167 1.65 14.97 11.38
C GLU A 167 1.17 15.77 10.16
N THR A 168 1.99 15.87 9.11
CA THR A 168 1.63 16.54 7.86
C THR A 168 0.51 15.82 7.13
N LEU A 169 0.54 14.48 7.02
CA LEU A 169 -0.57 13.72 6.46
C LEU A 169 -1.85 13.91 7.27
N ARG A 170 -1.79 13.88 8.60
CA ARG A 170 -2.95 14.07 9.49
C ARG A 170 -3.64 15.42 9.35
N LYS A 171 -3.03 16.43 8.73
CA LYS A 171 -3.73 17.69 8.41
C LYS A 171 -4.90 17.47 7.44
N SER A 172 -4.74 16.53 6.49
CA SER A 172 -5.75 16.22 5.45
C SER A 172 -6.43 14.87 5.63
N TRP A 173 -5.85 13.96 6.42
CA TRP A 173 -6.27 12.57 6.53
C TRP A 173 -6.56 12.17 7.97
N ASP A 174 -7.60 11.36 8.16
CA ASP A 174 -7.83 10.62 9.40
C ASP A 174 -7.01 9.33 9.35
N LEU A 175 -6.20 9.06 10.38
CA LEU A 175 -5.52 7.80 10.54
C LEU A 175 -6.55 6.74 10.98
N LEU A 176 -6.73 5.70 10.17
CA LEU A 176 -7.67 4.61 10.48
C LEU A 176 -6.98 3.42 11.14
N SER A 177 -5.77 3.07 10.68
CA SER A 177 -5.00 1.97 11.28
C SER A 177 -4.57 2.27 12.71
N GLU A 178 -4.29 1.23 13.46
CA GLU A 178 -3.62 1.37 14.74
C GLU A 178 -2.14 1.76 14.53
N THR A 179 -1.45 2.13 15.60
CA THR A 179 -0.02 2.49 15.58
C THR A 179 0.85 1.42 16.22
N GLU A 180 0.40 0.17 16.13
CA GLU A 180 1.20 -0.99 16.50
C GLU A 180 2.40 -1.13 15.57
N ASN A 181 3.49 -1.67 16.09
CA ASN A 181 4.71 -1.85 15.31
C ASN A 181 4.49 -2.81 14.12
N THR A 182 4.97 -2.42 12.93
CA THR A 182 4.80 -3.16 11.68
C THR A 182 6.12 -3.67 11.10
N PHE A 183 7.25 -3.11 11.55
CA PHE A 183 8.59 -3.44 11.05
C PHE A 183 9.59 -3.71 12.22
N SER A 184 10.44 -4.75 12.16
CA SER A 184 10.41 -5.85 11.21
C SER A 184 9.41 -6.93 11.68
N SER A 185 8.85 -7.72 10.76
CA SER A 185 7.85 -8.75 11.07
C SER A 185 8.30 -9.77 12.12
N ARG A 186 9.62 -10.04 12.23
CA ARG A 186 10.22 -11.00 13.18
C ARG A 186 10.49 -10.41 14.57
N ASP A 187 10.63 -9.09 14.67
CA ASP A 187 10.85 -8.35 15.92
C ASP A 187 10.35 -6.92 15.70
N PRO A 188 9.02 -6.70 15.74
CA PRO A 188 8.44 -5.40 15.40
C PRO A 188 8.80 -4.34 16.43
N ARG A 189 9.47 -3.25 15.99
CA ARG A 189 9.95 -2.17 16.86
C ARG A 189 9.48 -0.79 16.45
N VAL A 190 8.99 -0.64 15.21
CA VAL A 190 8.50 0.64 14.69
C VAL A 190 7.21 0.44 13.89
N CYS A 191 6.32 1.41 13.97
CA CYS A 191 5.15 1.51 13.11
C CYS A 191 5.49 2.43 11.94
N ILE A 192 5.44 1.92 10.72
CA ILE A 192 5.72 2.69 9.49
C ILE A 192 4.71 2.45 8.39
N ASP A 193 3.79 1.47 8.56
CA ASP A 193 2.75 1.13 7.61
C ASP A 193 1.38 1.63 8.10
N TYR A 194 0.64 2.30 7.22
CA TYR A 194 -0.59 2.99 7.62
C TYR A 194 -1.71 2.86 6.60
N ILE A 195 -2.95 3.07 7.09
CA ILE A 195 -4.16 3.27 6.29
C ILE A 195 -4.84 4.56 6.76
N PHE A 196 -5.03 5.48 5.82
CA PHE A 196 -5.66 6.78 6.03
C PHE A 196 -6.94 6.93 5.23
N HIS A 197 -7.85 7.79 5.72
CA HIS A 197 -9.05 8.25 5.03
C HIS A 197 -9.00 9.76 4.83
N TYR A 198 -9.31 10.24 3.62
CA TYR A 198 -9.32 11.66 3.31
C TYR A 198 -10.52 12.37 3.95
N LYS A 199 -10.26 13.32 4.85
CA LYS A 199 -11.28 14.03 5.65
C LYS A 199 -12.35 14.74 4.83
N MET A 200 -11.99 15.23 3.63
CA MET A 200 -12.88 15.99 2.76
C MET A 200 -13.60 15.13 1.72
N SER A 201 -13.54 13.81 1.83
CA SER A 201 -14.28 12.83 1.02
C SER A 201 -15.55 12.34 1.77
N ALA A 202 -16.32 11.43 1.16
CA ALA A 202 -17.44 10.81 1.85
C ALA A 202 -16.99 10.13 3.15
N PRO A 203 -17.71 10.32 4.27
CA PRO A 203 -17.31 9.79 5.57
C PRO A 203 -17.38 8.25 5.60
N VAL A 204 -16.56 7.66 6.45
CA VAL A 204 -16.60 6.23 6.78
C VAL A 204 -16.74 6.03 8.28
N LYS A 205 -17.27 4.87 8.70
CA LYS A 205 -17.27 4.46 10.09
C LYS A 205 -16.24 3.34 10.28
N LYS A 206 -15.14 3.61 11.01
CA LYS A 206 -14.20 2.56 11.41
C LYS A 206 -14.92 1.55 12.31
N VAL A 207 -14.80 0.27 11.99
CA VAL A 207 -15.34 -0.86 12.73
C VAL A 207 -14.24 -1.51 13.56
N SER A 208 -13.12 -1.83 12.91
CA SER A 208 -11.94 -2.42 13.55
C SER A 208 -10.67 -2.01 12.82
N ALA A 209 -9.53 -2.18 13.49
CA ALA A 209 -8.20 -2.06 12.88
C ALA A 209 -7.25 -3.01 13.58
N HIS A 210 -6.33 -3.59 12.83
CA HIS A 210 -5.40 -4.61 13.32
C HIS A 210 -4.07 -4.53 12.57
N THR A 211 -2.96 -4.76 13.28
CA THR A 211 -1.72 -5.24 12.69
C THR A 211 -1.77 -6.76 12.73
N MET A 212 -1.73 -7.40 11.56
CA MET A 212 -1.91 -8.85 11.45
C MET A 212 -0.61 -9.58 11.76
N THR A 213 -0.55 -10.25 12.88
CA THR A 213 0.62 -11.01 13.36
C THR A 213 0.54 -12.50 13.09
N GLU A 214 -0.65 -13.03 12.82
CA GLU A 214 -0.90 -14.45 12.64
C GLU A 214 -1.90 -14.71 11.51
N PHE A 215 -1.65 -15.77 10.76
CA PHE A 215 -2.57 -16.37 9.77
C PHE A 215 -2.55 -17.86 9.90
N HIS A 216 -3.67 -18.52 9.64
CA HIS A 216 -3.74 -19.99 9.59
C HIS A 216 -3.12 -20.54 8.30
N LYS A 217 -3.10 -19.75 7.22
CA LYS A 217 -2.66 -20.15 5.88
C LYS A 217 -1.35 -19.50 5.44
N GLY A 218 -0.59 -18.99 6.39
CA GLY A 218 0.70 -18.35 6.08
C GLY A 218 1.43 -17.91 7.33
N ASP A 219 2.73 -17.67 7.18
CA ASP A 219 3.62 -17.18 8.23
C ASP A 219 4.09 -15.78 7.87
N VAL A 220 3.59 -14.77 8.56
CA VAL A 220 3.94 -13.35 8.33
C VAL A 220 5.44 -13.11 8.47
N THR A 221 6.14 -13.87 9.34
CA THR A 221 7.58 -13.71 9.58
C THR A 221 8.45 -14.27 8.45
N GLN A 222 7.85 -15.06 7.57
CA GLN A 222 8.48 -15.59 6.35
C GLN A 222 8.00 -14.87 5.09
N ALA A 223 6.77 -14.31 5.12
CA ALA A 223 6.16 -13.69 3.96
C ALA A 223 6.83 -12.36 3.57
N SER A 224 7.13 -11.52 4.54
CA SER A 224 7.78 -10.21 4.36
C SER A 224 8.50 -9.79 5.63
N ASP A 225 9.36 -8.77 5.54
CA ASP A 225 9.90 -8.09 6.71
C ASP A 225 8.94 -7.04 7.30
N HIS A 226 7.77 -6.83 6.71
CA HIS A 226 6.68 -6.03 7.26
C HIS A 226 5.52 -6.91 7.73
N LEU A 227 4.74 -6.40 8.69
CA LEU A 227 3.44 -6.95 9.06
C LEU A 227 2.33 -6.24 8.28
N PRO A 228 1.32 -6.96 7.76
CA PRO A 228 0.20 -6.33 7.08
C PRO A 228 -0.72 -5.58 8.07
N VAL A 229 -1.19 -4.42 7.64
CA VAL A 229 -2.13 -3.59 8.39
C VAL A 229 -3.52 -3.70 7.77
N PHE A 230 -4.52 -3.85 8.61
CA PHE A 230 -5.90 -4.10 8.21
C PHE A 230 -6.87 -3.14 8.90
N VAL A 231 -7.86 -2.66 8.16
CA VAL A 231 -8.94 -1.81 8.69
C VAL A 231 -10.26 -2.21 8.08
N ASP A 232 -11.25 -2.45 8.92
CA ASP A 232 -12.64 -2.59 8.53
C ASP A 232 -13.36 -1.25 8.64
N VAL A 233 -14.05 -0.88 7.57
CA VAL A 233 -14.90 0.32 7.54
C VAL A 233 -16.27 0.00 6.99
N ARG A 234 -17.26 0.72 7.46
CA ARG A 234 -18.58 0.79 6.84
C ARG A 234 -18.67 2.05 6.01
N LEU A 235 -18.98 1.88 4.71
CA LEU A 235 -19.23 2.96 3.77
C LEU A 235 -20.65 3.50 3.89
#